data_7dc2fa233c2056743f9c89b1ef5bc4ae
#
_entry.id   7dc2fa233c2056743f9c89b1ef5bc4ae
#
_cell.length_a   1.000
_cell.length_b   1.000
_cell.length_c   1.000
_cell.angle_alpha   90.00
_cell.angle_beta   90.00
_cell.angle_gamma   90.00
#
_symmetry.space_group_name_H-M   'P 1'
#
loop_
_entity.id
_entity.type
_entity.pdbx_description
1 polymer ?
#
loop_
_entity_poly.entity_id
_entity_poly.type
_entity_poly.pdbx_seq_one_letter_code
_entity_poly.pdbx_strand_id
1 'polypeptide(L)'
;MIQHTAELISKQDGLTLSVLWTEPEKKVRGVVQISHGMSEHKERYLPFMKFLAGHGYAAVIHDHRGHGGSVREKEDLGYFYNTKEKGIIEDLHQVTRWAKDRFAGLPFYMLGHSMGTLVARNYLKQYDEELDKLVLTGPPSKNPAVDAGLWLAKVQKKLRGGSYRSKEIQLLAFGPFASRFRKEGSPSAWICLAGTATKRHW
;
A
#
# COMPACT_ATOMS: atom_id res chain seq x y z
N MET A 1 22.46 4.35 -6.57
CA MET A 1 21.07 4.64 -6.10
C MET A 1 21.16 5.40 -4.79
N ILE A 2 20.54 6.54 -4.71
CA ILE A 2 20.42 7.33 -3.49
C ILE A 2 19.02 7.06 -2.91
N GLN A 3 18.94 6.77 -1.62
CA GLN A 3 17.71 6.47 -0.91
C GLN A 3 17.40 7.57 0.09
N HIS A 4 16.13 7.95 0.17
CA HIS A 4 15.64 9.01 1.04
C HIS A 4 14.33 8.61 1.71
N THR A 5 14.01 9.25 2.82
CA THR A 5 12.72 9.14 3.51
C THR A 5 12.14 10.52 3.79
N ALA A 6 10.83 10.60 3.87
CA ALA A 6 10.10 11.79 4.30
C ALA A 6 8.84 11.38 5.07
N GLU A 7 8.28 12.35 5.78
CA GLU A 7 6.99 12.27 6.41
C GLU A 7 6.09 13.37 5.84
N LEU A 8 4.91 12.99 5.36
CA LEU A 8 3.89 13.92 4.92
C LEU A 8 2.70 13.84 5.87
N ILE A 9 2.12 14.96 6.20
CA ILE A 9 0.91 14.98 7.03
C ILE A 9 -0.31 14.90 6.12
N SER A 10 -1.09 13.83 6.25
CA SER A 10 -2.33 13.64 5.49
C SER A 10 -3.28 14.81 5.72
N LYS A 11 -3.73 15.42 4.62
CA LYS A 11 -4.73 16.49 4.64
C LYS A 11 -6.13 16.01 5.06
N GLN A 12 -6.33 14.70 5.15
CA GLN A 12 -7.64 14.11 5.48
C GLN A 12 -7.90 14.11 6.99
N ASP A 13 -6.86 13.82 7.79
CA ASP A 13 -7.04 13.59 9.23
C ASP A 13 -5.77 13.78 10.07
N GLY A 14 -4.72 14.40 9.48
CA GLY A 14 -3.46 14.65 10.17
C GLY A 14 -2.60 13.40 10.41
N LEU A 15 -2.92 12.26 9.76
CA LEU A 15 -2.08 11.06 9.86
C LEU A 15 -0.72 11.31 9.22
N THR A 16 0.36 10.91 9.88
CA THR A 16 1.70 10.91 9.28
C THR A 16 1.79 9.80 8.23
N LEU A 17 2.10 10.16 6.99
CA LEU A 17 2.36 9.25 5.88
C LEU A 17 3.87 9.05 5.76
N SER A 18 4.32 7.83 5.93
CA SER A 18 5.74 7.48 5.82
C SER A 18 6.11 7.21 4.37
N VAL A 19 6.96 8.05 3.79
CA VAL A 19 7.38 8.03 2.39
C VAL A 19 8.81 7.56 2.27
N LEU A 20 9.08 6.77 1.25
CA LEU A 20 10.40 6.33 0.81
C LEU A 20 10.54 6.64 -0.68
N TRP A 21 11.68 7.21 -1.09
CA TRP A 21 11.97 7.32 -2.52
C TRP A 21 13.44 7.04 -2.81
N THR A 22 13.69 6.70 -4.06
CA THR A 22 15.02 6.43 -4.56
C THR A 22 15.27 7.20 -5.84
N GLU A 23 16.51 7.64 -6.02
CA GLU A 23 16.95 8.32 -7.22
C GLU A 23 18.13 7.57 -7.84
N PRO A 24 18.23 7.52 -9.18
CA PRO A 24 19.44 7.06 -9.85
C PRO A 24 20.58 8.07 -9.60
N GLU A 25 21.82 7.62 -9.60
CA GLU A 25 23.00 8.48 -9.53
C GLU A 25 23.22 9.32 -10.79
N LYS A 26 22.54 8.92 -11.85
CA LYS A 26 22.56 9.60 -13.16
C LYS A 26 21.24 10.39 -13.36
N LYS A 27 21.15 11.07 -14.51
CA LYS A 27 19.94 11.82 -14.89
C LYS A 27 18.68 10.96 -14.79
N VAL A 28 17.67 11.48 -14.09
CA VAL A 28 16.36 10.85 -13.96
C VAL A 28 15.60 10.96 -15.29
N ARG A 29 15.05 9.84 -15.77
CA ARG A 29 14.28 9.73 -17.02
C ARG A 29 12.77 9.80 -16.81
N GLY A 30 12.31 9.51 -15.62
CA GLY A 30 10.90 9.48 -15.23
C GLY A 30 10.75 8.97 -13.81
N VAL A 31 9.55 9.05 -13.28
CA VAL A 31 9.22 8.71 -11.90
C VAL A 31 8.20 7.57 -11.89
N VAL A 32 8.39 6.59 -11.04
CA VAL A 32 7.43 5.49 -10.80
C VAL A 32 6.94 5.58 -9.36
N GLN A 33 5.68 5.94 -9.18
CA GLN A 33 5.01 5.84 -7.89
C GLN A 33 4.43 4.45 -7.69
N ILE A 34 4.66 3.86 -6.53
CA ILE A 34 4.23 2.50 -6.21
C ILE A 34 3.11 2.56 -5.15
N SER A 35 1.99 1.89 -5.44
CA SER A 35 0.87 1.65 -4.53
C SER A 35 0.89 0.19 -4.13
N HIS A 36 1.29 -0.11 -2.90
CA HIS A 36 1.52 -1.47 -2.41
C HIS A 36 0.23 -2.23 -2.04
N GLY A 37 0.35 -3.53 -1.82
CA GLY A 37 -0.75 -4.40 -1.45
C GLY A 37 -1.11 -4.35 0.03
N MET A 38 -2.19 -5.09 0.39
CA MET A 38 -2.60 -5.24 1.79
C MET A 38 -1.54 -6.02 2.58
N SER A 39 -1.35 -5.65 3.84
CA SER A 39 -0.38 -6.28 4.75
C SER A 39 1.08 -6.21 4.27
N GLU A 40 1.38 -5.22 3.44
CA GLU A 40 2.73 -4.90 2.97
C GLU A 40 3.21 -3.58 3.58
N HIS A 41 4.44 -3.21 3.28
CA HIS A 41 5.05 -1.95 3.67
C HIS A 41 6.09 -1.53 2.61
N LYS A 42 6.46 -0.26 2.60
CA LYS A 42 7.29 0.36 1.54
C LYS A 42 8.68 -0.29 1.38
N GLU A 43 9.31 -0.73 2.47
CA GLU A 43 10.64 -1.31 2.42
C GLU A 43 10.70 -2.64 1.64
N ARG A 44 9.57 -3.35 1.52
CA ARG A 44 9.47 -4.57 0.70
C ARG A 44 9.78 -4.31 -0.77
N TYR A 45 9.58 -3.08 -1.24
CA TYR A 45 9.80 -2.70 -2.63
C TYR A 45 11.23 -2.19 -2.92
N LEU A 46 12.10 -2.08 -1.92
CA LEU A 46 13.49 -1.62 -2.11
C LEU A 46 14.25 -2.36 -3.22
N PRO A 47 14.18 -3.71 -3.36
CA PRO A 47 14.85 -4.40 -4.45
C PRO A 47 14.34 -3.96 -5.83
N PHE A 48 13.03 -3.75 -5.97
CA PHE A 48 12.43 -3.26 -7.22
C PHE A 48 12.77 -1.79 -7.48
N MET A 49 12.76 -0.95 -6.44
CA MET A 49 13.17 0.45 -6.55
C MET A 49 14.65 0.56 -6.96
N LYS A 50 15.52 -0.33 -6.45
CA LYS A 50 16.92 -0.42 -6.88
C LYS A 50 17.03 -0.80 -8.37
N PHE A 51 16.22 -1.73 -8.83
CA PHE A 51 16.14 -2.10 -10.24
C PHE A 51 15.73 -0.89 -11.10
N LEU A 52 14.69 -0.16 -10.72
CA LEU A 52 14.23 1.04 -11.42
C LEU A 52 15.32 2.12 -11.48
N ALA A 53 16.00 2.37 -10.37
CA ALA A 53 17.10 3.33 -10.30
C ALA A 53 18.27 2.93 -11.23
N GLY A 54 18.59 1.63 -11.32
CA GLY A 54 19.56 1.09 -12.27
C GLY A 54 19.20 1.34 -13.73
N HIS A 55 17.90 1.54 -14.02
CA HIS A 55 17.40 1.86 -15.36
C HIS A 55 17.08 3.36 -15.56
N GLY A 56 17.49 4.22 -14.62
CA GLY A 56 17.36 5.66 -14.72
C GLY A 56 16.01 6.21 -14.27
N TYR A 57 15.21 5.45 -13.52
CA TYR A 57 13.93 5.92 -12.98
C TYR A 57 14.05 6.21 -11.48
N ALA A 58 13.51 7.35 -11.06
CA ALA A 58 13.20 7.56 -9.66
C ALA A 58 11.99 6.71 -9.28
N ALA A 59 11.95 6.24 -8.04
CA ALA A 59 10.81 5.50 -7.53
C ALA A 59 10.34 6.10 -6.20
N VAL A 60 9.03 6.26 -6.04
CA VAL A 60 8.39 6.81 -4.83
C VAL A 60 7.35 5.81 -4.33
N ILE A 61 7.36 5.57 -3.04
CA ILE A 61 6.36 4.73 -2.36
C ILE A 61 6.07 5.32 -0.99
N HIS A 62 4.84 5.22 -0.53
CA HIS A 62 4.51 5.48 0.87
C HIS A 62 3.81 4.27 1.47
N ASP A 63 3.90 4.10 2.76
CA ASP A 63 3.02 3.18 3.45
C ASP A 63 1.60 3.72 3.40
N HIS A 64 0.66 2.95 2.87
CA HIS A 64 -0.75 3.32 2.92
C HIS A 64 -1.21 3.46 4.37
N ARG A 65 -2.18 4.33 4.62
CA ARG A 65 -2.77 4.46 5.96
C ARG A 65 -3.11 3.10 6.57
N GLY A 66 -2.80 2.92 7.84
CA GLY A 66 -2.96 1.63 8.52
C GLY A 66 -1.88 0.60 8.16
N HIS A 67 -0.80 0.98 7.47
CA HIS A 67 0.30 0.09 7.10
C HIS A 67 1.66 0.68 7.47
N GLY A 68 2.62 -0.18 7.71
CA GLY A 68 4.02 0.20 7.94
C GLY A 68 4.18 1.32 8.98
N GLY A 69 4.81 2.43 8.57
CA GLY A 69 4.99 3.62 9.39
C GLY A 69 3.83 4.64 9.31
N SER A 70 2.77 4.39 8.50
CA SER A 70 1.62 5.27 8.37
C SER A 70 0.48 4.85 9.32
N VAL A 71 0.80 4.81 10.60
CA VAL A 71 -0.11 4.52 11.71
C VAL A 71 0.18 5.49 12.86
N ARG A 72 -0.83 5.78 13.69
CA ARG A 72 -0.63 6.57 14.91
C ARG A 72 0.03 5.74 15.99
N GLU A 73 -0.45 4.50 16.14
CA GLU A 73 0.07 3.53 17.08
C GLU A 73 0.24 2.17 16.38
N LYS A 74 1.10 1.31 16.90
CA LYS A 74 1.35 -0.02 16.34
C LYS A 74 0.10 -0.89 16.30
N GLU A 75 -0.77 -0.69 17.25
CA GLU A 75 -2.07 -1.36 17.39
C GLU A 75 -3.03 -1.00 16.26
N ASP A 76 -2.81 0.12 15.58
CA ASP A 76 -3.63 0.60 14.46
C ASP A 76 -3.29 -0.08 13.11
N LEU A 77 -2.30 -0.96 13.05
CA LEU A 77 -2.00 -1.70 11.81
C LEU A 77 -3.25 -2.40 11.26
N GLY A 78 -3.61 -2.11 10.02
CA GLY A 78 -4.84 -2.58 9.36
C GLY A 78 -6.06 -1.71 9.60
N TYR A 79 -5.96 -0.62 10.37
CA TYR A 79 -7.04 0.32 10.58
C TYR A 79 -6.91 1.54 9.67
N PHE A 80 -7.93 1.78 8.84
CA PHE A 80 -7.92 2.86 7.83
C PHE A 80 -8.47 4.19 8.38
N TYR A 81 -8.69 4.28 9.68
CA TYR A 81 -9.29 5.41 10.36
C TYR A 81 -10.69 5.75 9.80
N ASN A 82 -11.24 6.90 10.14
CA ASN A 82 -12.63 7.24 9.78
C ASN A 82 -12.74 8.01 8.45
N THR A 83 -11.72 7.97 7.60
CA THR A 83 -11.68 8.72 6.32
C THR A 83 -12.45 8.05 5.20
N LYS A 84 -13.08 6.91 5.46
CA LYS A 84 -13.75 6.06 4.44
C LYS A 84 -12.75 5.64 3.34
N GLU A 85 -13.26 5.18 2.21
CA GLU A 85 -12.44 4.81 1.04
C GLU A 85 -11.67 5.96 0.42
N LYS A 86 -12.13 7.20 0.61
CA LYS A 86 -11.47 8.39 0.03
C LYS A 86 -10.10 8.66 0.64
N GLY A 87 -9.91 8.40 1.92
CA GLY A 87 -8.66 8.75 2.61
C GLY A 87 -7.43 8.13 1.96
N ILE A 88 -7.45 6.85 1.62
CA ILE A 88 -6.31 6.17 1.00
C ILE A 88 -6.01 6.70 -0.43
N ILE A 89 -7.05 7.12 -1.16
CA ILE A 89 -6.91 7.68 -2.52
C ILE A 89 -6.31 9.08 -2.45
N GLU A 90 -6.82 9.92 -1.54
CA GLU A 90 -6.33 11.28 -1.35
C GLU A 90 -4.90 11.33 -0.79
N ASP A 91 -4.53 10.36 0.07
CA ASP A 91 -3.15 10.21 0.52
C ASP A 91 -2.23 9.86 -0.65
N LEU A 92 -2.65 8.91 -1.51
CA LEU A 92 -1.89 8.56 -2.70
C LEU A 92 -1.72 9.77 -3.61
N HIS A 93 -2.79 10.58 -3.80
CA HIS A 93 -2.74 11.81 -4.60
C HIS A 93 -1.83 12.86 -3.96
N GLN A 94 -1.88 13.04 -2.66
CA GLN A 94 -0.98 13.96 -1.97
C GLN A 94 0.50 13.59 -2.19
N VAL A 95 0.82 12.29 -2.15
CA VAL A 95 2.18 11.81 -2.45
C VAL A 95 2.53 11.99 -3.93
N THR A 96 1.56 11.80 -4.85
CA THR A 96 1.74 12.10 -6.28
C THR A 96 2.14 13.57 -6.47
N ARG A 97 1.39 14.50 -5.90
CA ARG A 97 1.67 15.94 -6.01
C ARG A 97 3.05 16.28 -5.45
N TRP A 98 3.37 15.78 -4.26
CA TRP A 98 4.68 15.96 -3.64
C TRP A 98 5.82 15.42 -4.54
N ALA A 99 5.63 14.27 -5.16
CA ALA A 99 6.63 13.67 -6.04
C ALA A 99 6.76 14.45 -7.36
N LYS A 100 5.66 14.92 -7.94
CA LYS A 100 5.67 15.74 -9.17
C LYS A 100 6.34 17.09 -8.95
N ASP A 101 6.15 17.71 -7.80
CA ASP A 101 6.84 18.95 -7.45
C ASP A 101 8.36 18.74 -7.34
N ARG A 102 8.80 17.60 -6.80
CA ARG A 102 10.20 17.23 -6.67
C ARG A 102 10.86 16.87 -8.00
N PHE A 103 10.11 16.24 -8.90
CA PHE A 103 10.57 15.75 -10.20
C PHE A 103 9.86 16.45 -11.37
N ALA A 104 9.74 17.76 -11.27
CA ALA A 104 8.97 18.57 -12.22
C ALA A 104 9.38 18.33 -13.67
N GLY A 105 8.39 18.23 -14.56
CA GLY A 105 8.59 18.06 -16.01
C GLY A 105 9.03 16.66 -16.46
N LEU A 106 9.14 15.70 -15.54
CA LEU A 106 9.45 14.31 -15.90
C LEU A 106 8.17 13.48 -16.10
N PRO A 107 8.19 12.48 -16.99
CA PRO A 107 7.11 11.51 -17.13
C PRO A 107 6.82 10.81 -15.79
N PHE A 108 5.53 10.67 -15.46
CA PHE A 108 5.08 10.14 -14.18
C PHE A 108 4.23 8.89 -14.38
N TYR A 109 4.69 7.78 -13.79
CA TYR A 109 4.08 6.47 -13.91
C TYR A 109 3.61 5.97 -12.56
N MET A 110 2.56 5.13 -12.56
CA MET A 110 2.11 4.47 -11.33
C MET A 110 2.12 2.95 -11.50
N LEU A 111 2.56 2.25 -10.46
CA LEU A 111 2.45 0.80 -10.35
C LEU A 111 1.59 0.45 -9.14
N GLY A 112 0.47 -0.23 -9.37
CA GLY A 112 -0.37 -0.79 -8.32
C GLY A 112 -0.17 -2.30 -8.19
N HIS A 113 -0.02 -2.79 -6.96
CA HIS A 113 0.06 -4.22 -6.66
C HIS A 113 -1.08 -4.66 -5.75
N SER A 114 -1.76 -5.76 -6.09
CA SER A 114 -2.83 -6.35 -5.26
C SER A 114 -3.88 -5.30 -4.83
N MET A 115 -4.05 -5.01 -3.53
CA MET A 115 -4.91 -3.93 -3.03
C MET A 115 -4.57 -2.58 -3.71
N GLY A 116 -3.30 -2.29 -3.93
CA GLY A 116 -2.85 -1.08 -4.60
C GLY A 116 -3.41 -0.91 -6.02
N THR A 117 -3.79 -2.01 -6.69
CA THR A 117 -4.49 -1.92 -7.98
C THR A 117 -5.88 -1.34 -7.85
N LEU A 118 -6.58 -1.63 -6.75
CA LEU A 118 -7.91 -1.06 -6.48
C LEU A 118 -7.80 0.43 -6.14
N VAL A 119 -6.78 0.79 -5.35
CA VAL A 119 -6.49 2.20 -5.01
C VAL A 119 -6.16 2.98 -6.28
N ALA A 120 -5.24 2.49 -7.11
CA ALA A 120 -4.83 3.12 -8.36
C ALA A 120 -5.98 3.26 -9.35
N ARG A 121 -6.86 2.27 -9.48
CA ARG A 121 -8.05 2.34 -10.35
C ARG A 121 -9.07 3.38 -9.85
N ASN A 122 -9.23 3.56 -8.54
CA ASN A 122 -10.09 4.60 -8.01
C ASN A 122 -9.44 5.98 -8.10
N TYR A 123 -8.12 6.07 -7.98
CA TYR A 123 -7.33 7.26 -8.26
C TYR A 123 -7.60 7.81 -9.67
N LEU A 124 -7.56 6.96 -10.71
CA LEU A 124 -7.81 7.35 -12.10
C LEU A 124 -9.18 7.99 -12.34
N LYS A 125 -10.17 7.72 -11.50
CA LYS A 125 -11.52 8.33 -11.69
C LYS A 125 -11.52 9.85 -11.45
N GLN A 126 -10.48 10.39 -10.82
CA GLN A 126 -10.38 11.80 -10.43
C GLN A 126 -9.09 12.46 -10.93
N TYR A 127 -8.03 11.69 -11.16
CA TYR A 127 -6.66 12.18 -11.35
C TYR A 127 -5.93 11.49 -12.50
N ASP A 128 -6.64 11.01 -13.53
CA ASP A 128 -6.07 10.28 -14.67
C ASP A 128 -5.07 11.13 -15.45
N GLU A 129 -5.31 12.43 -15.60
CA GLU A 129 -4.42 13.39 -16.29
C GLU A 129 -3.05 13.55 -15.61
N GLU A 130 -2.89 13.07 -14.37
CA GLU A 130 -1.63 13.17 -13.65
C GLU A 130 -0.64 12.05 -13.98
N LEU A 131 -1.07 11.02 -14.72
CA LEU A 131 -0.28 9.84 -15.04
C LEU A 131 -0.07 9.67 -16.54
N ASP A 132 1.18 9.47 -16.94
CA ASP A 132 1.47 9.06 -18.32
C ASP A 132 1.17 7.58 -18.57
N LYS A 133 1.40 6.71 -17.58
CA LYS A 133 1.12 5.26 -17.66
C LYS A 133 0.79 4.67 -16.31
N LEU A 134 -0.06 3.64 -16.34
CA LEU A 134 -0.40 2.82 -15.19
C LEU A 134 -0.08 1.35 -15.45
N VAL A 135 0.60 0.70 -14.51
CA VAL A 135 0.85 -0.75 -14.48
C VAL A 135 0.11 -1.35 -13.29
N LEU A 136 -0.66 -2.39 -13.53
CA LEU A 136 -1.39 -3.13 -12.48
C LEU A 136 -0.91 -4.57 -12.44
N THR A 137 -0.50 -5.02 -11.25
CA THR A 137 -0.03 -6.39 -11.04
C THR A 137 -0.84 -7.08 -9.95
N GLY A 138 -1.26 -8.34 -10.20
CA GLY A 138 -2.01 -9.14 -9.24
C GLY A 138 -3.33 -8.51 -8.78
N PRO A 139 -4.17 -7.96 -9.67
CA PRO A 139 -5.44 -7.37 -9.26
C PRO A 139 -6.31 -8.44 -8.58
N PRO A 140 -6.96 -8.11 -7.43
CA PRO A 140 -7.89 -9.03 -6.79
C PRO A 140 -9.02 -9.42 -7.74
N SER A 141 -9.29 -10.71 -7.86
CA SER A 141 -10.43 -11.24 -8.60
C SER A 141 -11.73 -11.10 -7.81
N LYS A 142 -12.88 -11.18 -8.50
CA LYS A 142 -14.17 -11.29 -7.83
C LYS A 142 -14.18 -12.53 -6.93
N ASN A 143 -14.49 -12.33 -5.67
CA ASN A 143 -14.68 -13.41 -4.71
C ASN A 143 -16.18 -13.43 -4.32
N PRO A 144 -16.92 -14.51 -4.62
CA PRO A 144 -18.34 -14.61 -4.28
C PRO A 144 -18.62 -14.54 -2.76
N ALA A 145 -17.61 -14.84 -1.94
CA ALA A 145 -17.72 -14.70 -0.47
C ALA A 145 -17.62 -13.26 0.05
N VAL A 146 -17.33 -12.26 -0.82
CA VAL A 146 -17.15 -10.86 -0.38
C VAL A 146 -18.39 -10.31 0.29
N ASP A 147 -19.58 -10.56 -0.27
CA ASP A 147 -20.84 -10.02 0.29
C ASP A 147 -21.13 -10.60 1.67
N ALA A 148 -20.92 -11.90 1.86
CA ALA A 148 -21.02 -12.55 3.16
C ALA A 148 -19.98 -12.02 4.15
N GLY A 149 -18.74 -11.82 3.71
CA GLY A 149 -17.67 -11.20 4.49
C GLY A 149 -18.00 -9.77 4.93
N LEU A 150 -18.55 -8.96 4.04
CA LEU A 150 -18.97 -7.58 4.33
C LEU A 150 -20.15 -7.55 5.31
N TRP A 151 -21.12 -8.47 5.16
CA TRP A 151 -22.21 -8.59 6.11
C TRP A 151 -21.69 -8.94 7.51
N LEU A 152 -20.83 -9.96 7.61
CA LEU A 152 -20.20 -10.36 8.87
C LEU A 152 -19.40 -9.20 9.49
N ALA A 153 -18.64 -8.44 8.68
CA ALA A 153 -17.90 -7.27 9.14
C ALA A 153 -18.81 -6.19 9.73
N LYS A 154 -19.97 -5.92 9.08
CA LYS A 154 -20.97 -4.95 9.59
C LYS A 154 -21.54 -5.41 10.93
N VAL A 155 -21.88 -6.68 11.07
CA VAL A 155 -22.40 -7.25 12.32
C VAL A 155 -21.35 -7.15 13.43
N GLN A 156 -20.12 -7.56 13.16
CA GLN A 156 -19.04 -7.51 14.15
C GLN A 156 -18.70 -6.07 14.55
N LYS A 157 -18.68 -5.14 13.60
CA LYS A 157 -18.48 -3.71 13.87
C LYS A 157 -19.54 -3.17 14.83
N LYS A 158 -20.79 -3.56 14.65
CA LYS A 158 -21.91 -3.14 15.53
C LYS A 158 -21.78 -3.72 16.94
N LEU A 159 -21.32 -4.96 17.07
CA LEU A 159 -21.24 -5.68 18.35
C LEU A 159 -19.95 -5.42 19.13
N ARG A 160 -18.83 -5.24 18.42
CA ARG A 160 -17.48 -5.20 19.02
C ARG A 160 -16.69 -3.90 18.74
N GLY A 161 -17.32 -2.95 18.03
CA GLY A 161 -16.69 -1.68 17.66
C GLY A 161 -15.91 -1.72 16.35
N GLY A 162 -15.55 -0.52 15.85
CA GLY A 162 -14.92 -0.35 14.53
C GLY A 162 -13.47 -0.77 14.42
N SER A 163 -12.76 -0.87 15.54
CA SER A 163 -11.36 -1.30 15.63
C SER A 163 -11.18 -2.80 15.87
N TYR A 164 -12.29 -3.54 16.04
CA TYR A 164 -12.23 -4.98 16.29
C TYR A 164 -11.60 -5.73 15.12
N ARG A 165 -10.57 -6.54 15.41
CA ARG A 165 -9.88 -7.40 14.45
C ARG A 165 -10.49 -8.79 14.42
N SER A 166 -11.27 -9.06 13.39
CA SER A 166 -11.93 -10.36 13.22
C SER A 166 -10.96 -11.41 12.71
N LYS A 167 -10.67 -12.40 13.53
CA LYS A 167 -9.91 -13.59 13.14
C LYS A 167 -10.66 -14.40 12.08
N GLU A 168 -11.98 -14.41 12.17
CA GLU A 168 -12.88 -15.12 11.24
C GLU A 168 -12.80 -14.51 9.83
N ILE A 169 -12.91 -13.18 9.74
CA ILE A 169 -12.77 -12.48 8.44
C ILE A 169 -11.36 -12.65 7.88
N GLN A 170 -10.35 -12.57 8.71
CA GLN A 170 -8.97 -12.80 8.31
C GLN A 170 -8.76 -14.21 7.75
N LEU A 171 -9.33 -15.23 8.41
CA LEU A 171 -9.27 -16.61 7.95
C LEU A 171 -10.01 -16.79 6.62
N LEU A 172 -11.19 -16.21 6.46
CA LEU A 172 -11.95 -16.25 5.21
C LEU A 172 -11.22 -15.55 4.05
N ALA A 173 -10.61 -14.40 4.31
CA ALA A 173 -9.92 -13.62 3.29
C ALA A 173 -8.59 -14.25 2.85
N PHE A 174 -7.81 -14.80 3.78
CA PHE A 174 -6.43 -15.23 3.53
C PHE A 174 -6.18 -16.73 3.77
N GLY A 175 -7.12 -17.45 4.40
CA GLY A 175 -6.96 -18.85 4.74
C GLY A 175 -6.65 -19.76 3.56
N PRO A 176 -7.38 -19.66 2.42
CA PRO A 176 -7.09 -20.46 1.22
C PRO A 176 -5.71 -20.16 0.63
N PHE A 177 -5.26 -18.90 0.68
CA PHE A 177 -3.93 -18.50 0.24
C PHE A 177 -2.85 -19.07 1.17
N ALA A 178 -3.01 -18.88 2.48
CA ALA A 178 -2.06 -19.37 3.49
C ALA A 178 -1.94 -20.91 3.50
N SER A 179 -3.01 -21.64 3.20
CA SER A 179 -3.00 -23.09 3.17
C SER A 179 -2.11 -23.66 2.06
N ARG A 180 -1.96 -22.96 0.92
CA ARG A 180 -1.05 -23.35 -0.16
C ARG A 180 0.40 -23.31 0.29
N PHE A 181 0.81 -22.25 0.96
CA PHE A 181 2.20 -22.09 1.46
C PHE A 181 2.53 -23.02 2.63
N ARG A 182 1.51 -23.41 3.42
CA ARG A 182 1.73 -24.34 4.54
C ARG A 182 2.12 -25.73 4.06
N LYS A 183 1.63 -26.18 2.89
CA LYS A 183 2.01 -27.45 2.25
C LYS A 183 3.46 -27.45 1.74
N GLU A 184 4.02 -26.28 1.44
CA GLU A 184 5.37 -26.14 0.91
C GLU A 184 6.44 -25.91 2.00
N GLY A 185 6.09 -26.02 3.30
CA GLY A 185 7.02 -25.92 4.42
C GLY A 185 7.64 -24.53 4.65
N SER A 186 7.09 -23.50 4.02
CA SER A 186 7.61 -22.14 4.16
C SER A 186 7.13 -21.45 5.46
N PRO A 187 8.04 -21.01 6.34
CA PRO A 187 7.69 -20.26 7.55
C PRO A 187 7.06 -18.90 7.26
N SER A 188 7.20 -18.38 6.04
CA SER A 188 6.76 -17.03 5.63
C SER A 188 5.25 -16.84 5.54
N ALA A 189 4.47 -17.94 5.45
CA ALA A 189 3.00 -17.86 5.39
C ALA A 189 2.37 -17.20 6.64
N TRP A 190 3.00 -17.29 7.78
CA TRP A 190 2.52 -16.70 9.04
C TRP A 190 2.80 -15.20 9.15
N ILE A 191 3.83 -14.72 8.49
CA ILE A 191 4.25 -13.30 8.56
C ILE A 191 3.25 -12.42 7.81
N CYS A 192 2.67 -12.91 6.72
CA CYS A 192 1.63 -12.18 5.97
C CYS A 192 0.28 -12.11 6.72
N LEU A 193 -0.02 -13.08 7.60
CA LEU A 193 -1.29 -13.14 8.31
C LEU A 193 -1.29 -12.39 9.64
N ALA A 194 -0.13 -12.19 10.24
CA ALA A 194 -0.04 -11.65 11.60
C ALA A 194 -0.09 -10.12 11.67
N GLY A 195 0.05 -9.39 10.55
CA GLY A 195 0.07 -7.91 10.56
C GLY A 195 1.13 -7.31 11.50
N THR A 196 1.95 -8.18 12.10
CA THR A 196 2.99 -7.79 13.02
C THR A 196 4.29 -7.63 12.25
N ALA A 197 4.62 -6.40 11.92
CA ALA A 197 6.00 -6.03 11.61
C ALA A 197 6.86 -6.26 12.87
N THR A 198 7.18 -7.50 13.18
CA THR A 198 8.30 -7.76 14.05
C THR A 198 9.55 -7.38 13.25
N LYS A 199 10.18 -6.27 13.65
CA LYS A 199 11.55 -5.99 13.29
C LYS A 199 12.38 -7.22 13.65
N ARG A 200 12.71 -8.03 12.67
CA ARG A 200 13.89 -8.87 12.71
C ARG A 200 14.86 -8.26 11.72
N HIS A 201 16.01 -7.92 12.26
CA HIS A 201 17.16 -7.41 11.53
C HIS A 201 17.42 -8.22 10.26
N TRP A 202 17.49 -7.52 9.14
CA TRP A 202 18.14 -7.94 7.91
C TRP A 202 19.46 -7.19 7.80
#